data_6896b684a35c342667c9e20fd974b4f9
#
_entry.id   6896b684a35c342667c9e20fd974b4f9
#
_cell.length_a   1.000
_cell.length_b   1.000
_cell.length_c   1.000
_cell.angle_alpha   90.00
_cell.angle_beta   90.00
_cell.angle_gamma   90.00
#
_symmetry.space_group_name_H-M   'P 1'
#
loop_
_entity.id
_entity.type
_entity.pdbx_description
1 polymer ?
#
loop_
_entity_poly.entity_id
_entity_poly.type
_entity_poly.pdbx_seq_one_letter_code
_entity_poly.pdbx_strand_id
1 'polypeptide(L)'
;TKKIRSNCVAPGFMETSMNKSLSDNQKDRIYKRTSLKEPTDMQSVSNTVKFLIDEGSSSITGQVLHVDNGTIWILGGRLWVLKF
;
A
#
# COMPACT_ATOMS: atom_id res chain seq x y z
N THR A 1 9.58 23.53 -20.10
CA THR A 1 9.82 22.28 -19.37
C THR A 1 8.57 21.43 -19.31
N LYS A 2 8.72 20.19 -19.67
CA LYS A 2 7.62 19.22 -19.57
C LYS A 2 7.33 18.94 -18.12
N LYS A 3 6.07 19.04 -17.73
CA LYS A 3 5.65 18.68 -16.38
C LYS A 3 5.43 17.18 -16.33
N ILE A 4 6.32 16.49 -15.67
CA ILE A 4 6.22 15.04 -15.46
C ILE A 4 6.10 14.79 -13.98
N ARG A 5 5.07 14.02 -13.60
CA ARG A 5 4.92 13.56 -12.24
C ARG A 5 5.46 12.15 -12.10
N SER A 6 6.07 11.86 -10.97
CA SER A 6 6.59 10.54 -10.65
C SER A 6 6.22 10.19 -9.22
N ASN A 7 5.47 9.14 -9.04
CA ASN A 7 5.07 8.63 -7.75
C ASN A 7 5.33 7.13 -7.68
N CYS A 8 5.39 6.62 -6.47
CA CYS A 8 5.58 5.21 -6.20
C CYS A 8 4.39 4.67 -5.41
N VAL A 9 3.93 3.48 -5.77
CA VAL A 9 2.95 2.75 -4.97
C VAL A 9 3.65 1.56 -4.33
N ALA A 10 3.56 1.47 -3.01
CA ALA A 10 4.16 0.39 -2.24
C ALA A 10 3.07 -0.52 -1.70
N PRO A 11 2.75 -1.62 -2.39
CA PRO A 11 1.75 -2.56 -1.91
C PRO A 11 2.30 -3.39 -0.76
N GLY A 12 1.39 -3.84 0.09
CA GLY A 12 1.71 -4.79 1.14
C GLY A 12 1.68 -6.22 0.63
N PHE A 13 1.58 -7.15 1.58
CA PHE A 13 1.48 -8.57 1.25
C PHE A 13 0.13 -8.86 0.60
N MET A 14 0.19 -9.43 -0.59
CA MET A 14 -0.99 -9.86 -1.35
C MET A 14 -0.94 -11.37 -1.54
N GLU A 15 -2.12 -12.00 -1.49
CA GLU A 15 -2.21 -13.42 -1.82
C GLU A 15 -2.16 -13.60 -3.33
N THR A 16 -1.00 -14.03 -3.80
CA THR A 16 -0.76 -14.32 -5.21
C THR A 16 -0.23 -15.75 -5.35
N SER A 17 -0.18 -16.23 -6.58
CA SER A 17 0.39 -17.56 -6.86
C SER A 17 1.85 -17.69 -6.40
N MET A 18 2.59 -16.59 -6.32
CA MET A 18 3.97 -16.58 -5.83
C MET A 18 4.09 -16.91 -4.34
N ASN A 19 3.00 -16.71 -3.58
CA ASN A 19 2.99 -16.88 -2.13
C ASN A 19 2.33 -18.18 -1.68
N LYS A 20 2.04 -19.09 -2.61
CA LYS A 20 1.40 -20.37 -2.29
C LYS A 20 2.23 -21.28 -1.40
N SER A 21 3.54 -21.09 -1.39
CA SER A 21 4.46 -21.88 -0.57
C SER A 21 4.43 -21.52 0.91
N LEU A 22 3.81 -20.40 1.27
CA LEU A 22 3.72 -19.97 2.66
C LEU A 22 2.67 -20.79 3.40
N SER A 23 3.03 -21.25 4.59
CA SER A 23 2.08 -21.92 5.47
C SER A 23 1.07 -20.94 6.04
N ASP A 24 -0.06 -21.46 6.55
CA ASP A 24 -1.07 -20.63 7.20
C ASP A 24 -0.51 -19.88 8.41
N ASN A 25 0.38 -20.51 9.17
CA ASN A 25 1.05 -19.86 10.29
C ASN A 25 1.93 -18.69 9.86
N GLN A 26 2.63 -18.83 8.74
CA GLN A 26 3.45 -17.75 8.20
C GLN A 26 2.58 -16.58 7.73
N LYS A 27 1.48 -16.87 7.05
CA LYS A 27 0.51 -15.86 6.63
C LYS A 27 -0.10 -15.13 7.82
N ASP A 28 -0.49 -15.86 8.86
CA ASP A 28 -1.05 -15.27 10.07
C ASP A 28 -0.09 -14.28 10.74
N ARG A 29 1.20 -14.62 10.78
CA ARG A 29 2.23 -13.71 11.33
C ARG A 29 2.31 -12.42 10.53
N ILE A 30 2.23 -12.50 9.22
CA ILE A 30 2.25 -11.35 8.34
C ILE A 30 1.01 -10.48 8.59
N TYR A 31 -0.16 -11.08 8.63
CA TYR A 31 -1.41 -10.35 8.81
C TYR A 31 -1.53 -9.69 10.18
N LYS A 32 -0.97 -10.31 11.22
CA LYS A 32 -0.93 -9.71 12.55
C LYS A 32 -0.18 -8.39 12.62
N ARG A 33 0.72 -8.16 11.68
CA ARG A 33 1.49 -6.92 11.59
C ARG A 33 0.76 -5.81 10.83
N THR A 34 -0.42 -6.07 10.34
CA THR A 34 -1.23 -5.08 9.66
C THR A 34 -2.39 -4.63 10.54
N SER A 35 -2.80 -3.38 10.37
CA SER A 35 -3.94 -2.85 11.14
C SER A 35 -5.24 -3.54 10.77
N LEU A 36 -5.43 -3.91 9.52
CA LEU A 36 -6.66 -4.53 9.04
C LEU A 36 -6.64 -6.05 9.14
N LYS A 37 -5.51 -6.65 9.52
CA LYS A 37 -5.36 -8.10 9.78
C LYS A 37 -5.73 -9.00 8.60
N GLU A 38 -5.52 -8.52 7.38
CA GLU A 38 -5.84 -9.25 6.16
C GLU A 38 -4.86 -8.91 5.05
N PRO A 39 -4.79 -9.69 3.97
CA PRO A 39 -3.94 -9.39 2.84
C PRO A 39 -4.38 -8.11 2.14
N THR A 40 -3.43 -7.44 1.51
CA THR A 40 -3.72 -6.26 0.70
C THR A 40 -4.52 -6.66 -0.53
N ASP A 41 -5.60 -5.94 -0.79
CA ASP A 41 -6.46 -6.18 -1.92
C ASP A 41 -5.82 -5.64 -3.21
N MET A 42 -5.71 -6.50 -4.22
CA MET A 42 -5.15 -6.12 -5.52
C MET A 42 -5.94 -5.00 -6.18
N GLN A 43 -7.25 -4.98 -6.01
CA GLN A 43 -8.10 -3.93 -6.59
C GLN A 43 -7.78 -2.57 -5.98
N SER A 44 -7.48 -2.52 -4.70
CA SER A 44 -7.09 -1.27 -4.03
C SER A 44 -5.77 -0.74 -4.57
N VAL A 45 -4.82 -1.61 -4.86
CA VAL A 45 -3.55 -1.22 -5.49
C VAL A 45 -3.80 -0.67 -6.90
N SER A 46 -4.60 -1.35 -7.70
CA SER A 46 -4.96 -0.92 -9.05
C SER A 46 -5.69 0.43 -9.04
N ASN A 47 -6.62 0.61 -8.13
CA ASN A 47 -7.35 1.87 -7.98
C ASN A 47 -6.44 3.03 -7.58
N THR A 48 -5.44 2.76 -6.75
CA THR A 48 -4.44 3.76 -6.36
C THR A 48 -3.62 4.21 -7.57
N VAL A 49 -3.17 3.26 -8.38
CA VAL A 49 -2.44 3.59 -9.62
C VAL A 49 -3.32 4.41 -10.56
N LYS A 50 -4.57 4.00 -10.74
CA LYS A 50 -5.54 4.73 -11.55
C LYS A 50 -5.71 6.18 -11.09
N PHE A 51 -5.86 6.38 -9.79
CA PHE A 51 -5.96 7.71 -9.22
C PHE A 51 -4.73 8.56 -9.53
N LEU A 52 -3.53 7.98 -9.41
CA LEU A 52 -2.29 8.72 -9.61
C LEU A 52 -2.05 9.13 -11.07
N ILE A 53 -2.59 8.40 -12.04
CA ILE A 53 -2.48 8.76 -13.46
C ILE A 53 -3.58 9.69 -13.91
N ASP A 54 -4.58 9.93 -13.08
CA ASP A 54 -5.71 10.79 -13.40
C ASP A 54 -5.41 12.26 -13.09
N GLU A 55 -6.14 13.16 -13.73
CA GLU A 55 -5.99 14.62 -13.54
C GLU A 55 -6.32 15.05 -12.11
N GLY A 56 -7.17 14.30 -11.41
CA GLY A 56 -7.50 14.58 -10.02
C GLY A 56 -6.32 14.56 -9.07
N SER A 57 -5.19 13.99 -9.48
CA SER A 57 -3.96 13.95 -8.70
C SER A 57 -2.86 14.86 -9.25
N SER A 58 -3.21 15.89 -10.00
CA SER A 58 -2.26 16.74 -10.73
C SER A 58 -1.22 17.43 -9.85
N SER A 59 -1.50 17.61 -8.58
CA SER A 59 -0.56 18.21 -7.61
C SER A 59 0.24 17.18 -6.81
N ILE A 60 0.11 15.89 -7.13
CA ILE A 60 0.80 14.82 -6.40
C ILE A 60 2.00 14.35 -7.24
N THR A 61 3.18 14.56 -6.70
CA THR A 61 4.42 14.05 -7.30
C THR A 61 5.46 13.81 -6.20
N GLY A 62 6.38 12.90 -6.44
CA GLY A 62 7.43 12.58 -5.49
C GLY A 62 6.94 11.84 -4.25
N GLN A 63 5.78 11.22 -4.31
CA GLN A 63 5.18 10.56 -3.17
C GLN A 63 5.32 9.04 -3.25
N VAL A 64 5.36 8.42 -2.08
CA VAL A 64 5.24 6.97 -1.92
C VAL A 64 3.92 6.71 -1.20
N LEU A 65 2.99 6.06 -1.89
CA LEU A 65 1.71 5.69 -1.29
C LEU A 65 1.75 4.22 -0.89
N HIS A 66 1.61 3.99 0.40
CA HIS A 66 1.53 2.64 0.94
C HIS A 66 0.09 2.14 0.86
N VAL A 67 -0.09 0.99 0.22
CA VAL A 67 -1.38 0.29 0.13
C VAL A 67 -1.17 -1.08 0.75
N ASP A 68 -1.11 -1.12 2.07
CA ASP A 68 -0.58 -2.27 2.82
C ASP A 68 -1.41 -2.64 4.04
N ASN A 69 -2.67 -2.21 4.10
CA ASN A 69 -3.57 -2.45 5.23
C ASN A 69 -3.00 -1.96 6.57
N GLY A 70 -2.16 -0.94 6.51
CA GLY A 70 -1.58 -0.39 7.73
C GLY A 70 -0.49 -1.26 8.32
N THR A 71 0.39 -1.77 7.48
CA THR A 71 1.56 -2.51 7.97
C THR A 71 2.41 -1.62 8.88
N ILE A 72 2.73 -2.13 10.06
CA ILE A 72 3.45 -1.36 11.06
C ILE A 72 4.95 -1.41 10.74
N TRP A 73 5.40 -0.42 10.00
CA TRP A 73 6.83 -0.23 9.71
C TRP A 73 7.51 0.70 10.69
N ILE A 74 6.72 1.43 11.51
CA ILE A 74 7.22 2.63 12.15
C ILE A 74 7.34 2.42 13.63
N LEU A 75 8.56 2.51 14.06
CA LEU A 75 8.93 2.59 15.45
C LEU A 75 9.13 4.07 15.78
N GLY A 76 8.16 4.67 16.46
CA GLY A 76 8.31 6.00 17.03
C GLY A 76 8.10 7.17 16.07
N GLY A 77 7.57 6.95 14.89
CA GLY A 77 7.21 8.02 13.97
C GLY A 77 5.91 8.71 14.35
N ARG A 78 5.88 10.03 14.26
CA ARG A 78 4.64 10.78 14.41
C ARG A 78 3.88 10.70 13.12
N LEU A 79 2.77 9.98 13.14
CA LEU A 79 1.85 9.92 12.00
C LEU A 79 0.74 10.92 12.21
N TRP A 80 0.66 11.86 11.30
CA TRP A 80 -0.53 12.67 11.16
C TRP A 80 -1.50 11.88 10.32
N VAL A 81 -2.52 11.34 10.95
CA VAL A 81 -3.51 10.51 10.27
C VAL A 81 -4.83 11.23 10.26
N LEU A 82 -5.32 11.53 9.06
CA LEU A 82 -6.72 11.83 8.88
C LEU A 82 -7.45 10.50 8.85
N LYS A 83 -8.37 10.32 9.80
CA LYS A 83 -9.21 9.12 9.83
C LYS A 83 -10.45 9.32 8.98
N PHE A 84 -10.63 8.46 8.04
CA PHE A 84 -11.84 8.42 7.23
C PHE A 84 -12.56 7.12 7.41
#